data_a1f31b38ee98682f7c3a6a14c5cf4d34
#
_entry.id   a1f31b38ee98682f7c3a6a14c5cf4d34
#
_cell.length_a   1.000
_cell.length_b   1.000
_cell.length_c   1.000
_cell.angle_alpha   90.00
_cell.angle_beta   90.00
_cell.angle_gamma   90.00
#
_symmetry.space_group_name_H-M   'P 1'
#
loop_
_entity.id
_entity.type
_entity.pdbx_description
1 polymer ?
#
loop_
_entity_poly.entity_id
_entity_poly.type
_entity_poly.pdbx_seq_one_letter_code
_entity_poly.pdbx_strand_id
1 'polypeptide(L)'
;MNWKSVSTVAWWEFIQKVKTKAFILSMILSPVIMGIFSVVPILLTSVSVEEPKKILILDKEQAIGKMVKPMLDSITYSGGEKKFEVTVKAIDPSQKLNIATYQQALLREEYVGMIIIPADVYTSKKMEYHSQHVGNARELEEITETFESVIQDSLLIYHGMKKSVFSEIKKGIDLSTIKVQKDGSSESGS
;
A
#
# COMPACT_ATOMS: atom_id res chain seq x y z
N MET A 1 -8.04 44.77 47.33
CA MET A 1 -7.38 44.69 46.01
C MET A 1 -8.39 45.15 44.97
N ASN A 2 -8.15 46.26 44.31
CA ASN A 2 -9.14 46.95 43.46
C ASN A 2 -9.11 46.34 42.03
N TRP A 3 -9.97 45.33 41.77
CA TRP A 3 -10.04 44.59 40.50
C TRP A 3 -10.21 45.50 39.28
N LYS A 4 -10.88 46.66 39.44
CA LYS A 4 -11.07 47.66 38.38
C LYS A 4 -9.73 48.26 37.92
N SER A 5 -8.86 48.61 38.86
CA SER A 5 -7.56 49.21 38.56
C SER A 5 -6.62 48.20 37.87
N VAL A 6 -6.65 46.92 38.32
CA VAL A 6 -5.85 45.84 37.71
C VAL A 6 -6.29 45.55 36.26
N SER A 7 -7.60 45.52 36.03
CA SER A 7 -8.17 45.32 34.70
C SER A 7 -7.82 46.49 33.74
N THR A 8 -7.84 47.71 34.20
CA THR A 8 -7.50 48.88 33.38
C THR A 8 -6.01 48.88 32.98
N VAL A 9 -5.12 48.55 33.91
CA VAL A 9 -3.68 48.46 33.63
C VAL A 9 -3.40 47.31 32.68
N ALA A 10 -3.97 46.15 32.93
CA ALA A 10 -3.81 44.99 32.05
C ALA A 10 -4.31 45.26 30.62
N TRP A 11 -5.43 45.92 30.47
CA TRP A 11 -5.96 46.34 29.17
C TRP A 11 -5.05 47.31 28.44
N TRP A 12 -4.51 48.30 29.16
CA TRP A 12 -3.59 49.27 28.57
C TRP A 12 -2.26 48.66 28.14
N GLU A 13 -1.69 47.75 28.94
CA GLU A 13 -0.49 46.99 28.58
C GLU A 13 -0.74 46.07 27.38
N PHE A 14 -1.90 45.38 27.35
CA PHE A 14 -2.28 44.54 26.23
C PHE A 14 -2.35 45.34 24.92
N ILE A 15 -3.03 46.47 24.91
CA ILE A 15 -3.13 47.33 23.70
C ILE A 15 -1.76 47.83 23.24
N GLN A 16 -0.89 48.18 24.17
CA GLN A 16 0.46 48.60 23.81
C GLN A 16 1.27 47.47 23.13
N LYS A 17 1.15 46.25 23.62
CA LYS A 17 1.81 45.08 23.01
C LYS A 17 1.24 44.71 21.65
N VAL A 18 -0.08 44.73 21.50
CA VAL A 18 -0.77 44.41 20.23
C VAL A 18 -0.43 45.43 19.14
N LYS A 19 -0.21 46.69 19.48
CA LYS A 19 0.18 47.75 18.52
C LYS A 19 1.65 47.71 18.11
N THR A 20 2.45 46.81 18.68
CA THR A 20 3.86 46.69 18.28
C THR A 20 3.99 46.07 16.90
N LYS A 21 4.94 46.59 16.08
CA LYS A 21 5.25 46.02 14.77
C LYS A 21 5.58 44.53 14.84
N ALA A 22 6.24 44.09 15.91
CA ALA A 22 6.60 42.72 16.15
C ALA A 22 5.37 41.83 16.33
N PHE A 23 4.35 42.29 17.08
CA PHE A 23 3.11 41.51 17.27
C PHE A 23 2.32 41.38 15.97
N ILE A 24 2.16 42.47 15.22
CA ILE A 24 1.45 42.44 13.93
C ILE A 24 2.16 41.53 12.95
N LEU A 25 3.51 41.63 12.90
CA LEU A 25 4.31 40.76 12.04
C LEU A 25 4.16 39.27 12.42
N SER A 26 4.22 38.95 13.71
CA SER A 26 4.05 37.55 14.18
C SER A 26 2.65 37.02 13.90
N MET A 27 1.62 37.84 14.00
CA MET A 27 0.25 37.49 13.74
C MET A 27 0.02 37.12 12.26
N ILE A 28 0.70 37.83 11.35
CA ILE A 28 0.63 37.52 9.90
C ILE A 28 1.56 36.35 9.55
N LEU A 29 2.75 36.32 10.13
CA LEU A 29 3.77 35.32 9.81
C LEU A 29 3.38 33.91 10.31
N SER A 30 2.70 33.82 11.45
CA SER A 30 2.30 32.54 12.04
C SER A 30 1.44 31.69 11.12
N PRO A 31 0.32 32.16 10.53
CA PRO A 31 -0.47 31.36 9.60
C PRO A 31 0.28 31.05 8.30
N VAL A 32 1.18 31.95 7.85
CA VAL A 32 2.01 31.70 6.65
C VAL A 32 2.99 30.55 6.90
N ILE A 33 3.69 30.58 8.03
CA ILE A 33 4.60 29.49 8.43
C ILE A 33 3.83 28.18 8.58
N MET A 34 2.68 28.19 9.24
CA MET A 34 1.85 27.02 9.41
C MET A 34 1.37 26.46 8.06
N GLY A 35 1.00 27.34 7.12
CA GLY A 35 0.65 26.95 5.75
C GLY A 35 1.82 26.29 5.02
N ILE A 36 3.02 26.87 5.11
CA ILE A 36 4.23 26.29 4.50
C ILE A 36 4.52 24.90 5.08
N PHE A 37 4.51 24.74 6.41
CA PHE A 37 4.75 23.46 7.06
C PHE A 37 3.67 22.40 6.74
N SER A 38 2.46 22.81 6.37
CA SER A 38 1.40 21.89 5.96
C SER A 38 1.50 21.49 4.50
N VAL A 39 1.88 22.41 3.61
CA VAL A 39 1.89 22.20 2.15
C VAL A 39 3.18 21.55 1.66
N VAL A 40 4.34 21.94 2.23
CA VAL A 40 5.66 21.42 1.79
C VAL A 40 5.77 19.89 1.88
N PRO A 41 5.35 19.20 2.96
CA PRO A 41 5.39 17.75 3.01
C PRO A 41 4.53 17.08 1.90
N ILE A 42 3.36 17.66 1.61
CA ILE A 42 2.47 17.14 0.56
C ILE A 42 3.13 17.27 -0.82
N LEU A 43 3.78 18.40 -1.10
CA LEU A 43 4.50 18.60 -2.35
C LEU A 43 5.71 17.68 -2.47
N LEU A 44 6.45 17.45 -1.38
CA LEU A 44 7.61 16.55 -1.37
C LEU A 44 7.18 15.09 -1.61
N THR A 45 6.06 14.64 -1.06
CA THR A 45 5.54 13.29 -1.30
C THR A 45 4.97 13.11 -2.70
N SER A 46 4.46 14.18 -3.33
CA SER A 46 3.95 14.12 -4.71
C SER A 46 5.05 14.16 -5.77
N VAL A 47 6.27 14.55 -5.43
CA VAL A 47 7.42 14.64 -6.36
C VAL A 47 8.39 13.46 -6.20
N SER A 48 8.25 12.63 -5.17
CA SER A 48 9.05 11.42 -5.05
C SER A 48 8.68 10.47 -6.20
N VAL A 49 9.52 10.41 -7.22
CA VAL A 49 9.49 9.34 -8.22
C VAL A 49 9.85 8.06 -7.47
N GLU A 50 8.83 7.29 -7.11
CA GLU A 50 9.04 6.01 -6.44
C GLU A 50 9.61 5.03 -7.47
N GLU A 51 10.89 4.66 -7.32
CA GLU A 51 11.52 3.67 -8.17
C GLU A 51 10.83 2.30 -8.01
N PRO A 52 10.67 1.53 -9.10
CA PRO A 52 10.09 0.20 -9.03
C PRO A 52 10.88 -0.70 -8.09
N LYS A 53 10.19 -1.39 -7.20
CA LYS A 53 10.80 -2.37 -6.30
C LYS A 53 11.13 -3.64 -7.06
N LYS A 54 12.42 -3.96 -7.16
CA LYS A 54 12.88 -5.16 -7.84
C LYS A 54 12.64 -6.39 -6.97
N ILE A 55 11.86 -7.34 -7.49
CA ILE A 55 11.53 -8.60 -6.82
C ILE A 55 12.07 -9.77 -7.62
N LEU A 56 12.78 -10.68 -6.96
CA LEU A 56 13.26 -11.92 -7.55
C LEU A 56 12.32 -13.06 -7.17
N ILE A 57 11.79 -13.78 -8.16
CA ILE A 57 10.99 -14.99 -7.96
C ILE A 57 11.81 -16.20 -8.35
N LEU A 58 12.03 -17.11 -7.41
CA LEU A 58 12.66 -18.42 -7.62
C LEU A 58 11.55 -19.48 -7.69
N ASP A 59 11.24 -19.92 -8.89
CA ASP A 59 10.09 -20.77 -9.16
C ASP A 59 10.53 -22.22 -9.43
N LYS A 60 10.28 -23.12 -8.48
CA LYS A 60 10.51 -24.57 -8.63
C LYS A 60 9.34 -25.28 -9.30
N GLU A 61 8.16 -24.68 -9.31
CA GLU A 61 6.99 -25.20 -10.02
C GLU A 61 7.06 -24.87 -11.53
N GLN A 62 7.86 -23.84 -11.91
CA GLN A 62 8.22 -23.43 -13.27
C GLN A 62 7.09 -22.76 -14.09
N ALA A 63 5.89 -22.64 -13.58
CA ALA A 63 4.76 -22.03 -14.27
C ALA A 63 4.21 -20.79 -13.55
N ILE A 64 4.12 -20.83 -12.23
CA ILE A 64 3.45 -19.78 -11.42
C ILE A 64 4.17 -18.43 -11.56
N GLY A 65 5.49 -18.42 -11.47
CA GLY A 65 6.26 -17.18 -11.59
C GLY A 65 6.03 -16.46 -12.92
N LYS A 66 5.91 -17.21 -14.02
CA LYS A 66 5.60 -16.65 -15.34
C LYS A 66 4.20 -16.05 -15.43
N MET A 67 3.24 -16.62 -14.73
CA MET A 67 1.86 -16.11 -14.70
C MET A 67 1.72 -14.90 -13.79
N VAL A 68 2.40 -14.89 -12.65
CA VAL A 68 2.37 -13.81 -11.67
C VAL A 68 3.12 -12.57 -12.15
N LYS A 69 4.24 -12.73 -12.86
CA LYS A 69 5.08 -11.63 -13.33
C LYS A 69 4.28 -10.49 -14.01
N PRO A 70 3.50 -10.72 -15.07
CA PRO A 70 2.78 -9.64 -15.75
C PRO A 70 1.75 -8.96 -14.84
N MET A 71 1.18 -9.67 -13.87
CA MET A 71 0.23 -9.12 -12.92
C MET A 71 0.91 -8.18 -11.94
N LEU A 72 2.03 -8.59 -11.33
CA LEU A 72 2.80 -7.74 -10.42
C LEU A 72 3.42 -6.53 -11.15
N ASP A 73 3.96 -6.73 -12.36
CA ASP A 73 4.53 -5.64 -13.18
C ASP A 73 3.46 -4.61 -13.62
N SER A 74 2.17 -4.95 -13.54
CA SER A 74 1.05 -4.04 -13.85
C SER A 74 0.59 -3.19 -12.67
N ILE A 75 1.03 -3.53 -11.45
CA ILE A 75 0.68 -2.75 -10.25
C ILE A 75 1.44 -1.44 -10.28
N THR A 76 0.71 -0.34 -10.09
CA THR A 76 1.26 1.01 -10.11
C THR A 76 1.04 1.73 -8.80
N TYR A 77 1.91 2.69 -8.51
CA TYR A 77 1.67 3.69 -7.47
C TYR A 77 0.54 4.65 -7.88
N SER A 78 0.08 5.46 -6.95
CA SER A 78 -0.94 6.48 -7.22
C SER A 78 -0.53 7.49 -8.30
N GLY A 79 0.78 7.66 -8.54
CA GLY A 79 1.34 8.51 -9.60
C GLY A 79 1.38 7.87 -10.98
N GLY A 80 1.06 6.57 -11.10
CA GLY A 80 1.06 5.83 -12.36
C GLY A 80 2.38 5.13 -12.68
N GLU A 81 3.46 5.35 -11.90
CA GLU A 81 4.73 4.63 -12.03
C GLU A 81 4.56 3.17 -11.59
N LYS A 82 5.34 2.28 -12.21
CA LYS A 82 5.35 0.86 -11.83
C LYS A 82 5.80 0.68 -10.38
N LYS A 83 5.06 -0.11 -9.62
CA LYS A 83 5.39 -0.41 -8.22
C LYS A 83 6.40 -1.55 -8.09
N PHE A 84 6.31 -2.57 -8.96
CA PHE A 84 7.18 -3.73 -8.94
C PHE A 84 7.84 -3.96 -10.30
N GLU A 85 9.09 -4.41 -10.27
CA GLU A 85 9.84 -4.95 -11.41
C GLU A 85 10.24 -6.38 -11.07
N VAL A 86 9.60 -7.36 -11.71
CA VAL A 86 9.73 -8.77 -11.35
C VAL A 86 10.69 -9.50 -12.26
N THR A 87 11.71 -10.14 -11.68
CA THR A 87 12.58 -11.09 -12.34
C THR A 87 12.23 -12.50 -11.91
N VAL A 88 11.96 -13.40 -12.87
CA VAL A 88 11.63 -14.80 -12.60
C VAL A 88 12.77 -15.70 -13.03
N LYS A 89 13.21 -16.57 -12.12
CA LYS A 89 14.17 -17.67 -12.41
C LYS A 89 13.48 -19.00 -12.14
N ALA A 90 13.32 -19.80 -13.20
CA ALA A 90 12.89 -21.19 -13.06
C ALA A 90 14.04 -22.01 -12.46
N ILE A 91 13.74 -22.76 -11.43
CA ILE A 91 14.68 -23.62 -10.70
C ILE A 91 14.25 -25.07 -10.91
N ASP A 92 15.22 -25.92 -11.21
CA ASP A 92 14.96 -27.36 -11.30
C ASP A 92 14.45 -27.90 -9.94
N PRO A 93 13.27 -28.53 -9.88
CA PRO A 93 12.70 -29.05 -8.63
C PRO A 93 13.63 -30.03 -7.90
N SER A 94 14.43 -30.79 -8.64
CA SER A 94 15.39 -31.77 -8.10
C SER A 94 16.66 -31.12 -7.51
N GLN A 95 16.96 -29.90 -7.90
CA GLN A 95 18.15 -29.19 -7.40
C GLN A 95 17.93 -28.61 -5.99
N LYS A 96 18.92 -28.85 -5.12
CA LYS A 96 18.96 -28.19 -3.82
C LYS A 96 19.26 -26.70 -4.04
N LEU A 97 18.28 -25.87 -3.73
CA LEU A 97 18.42 -24.43 -3.89
C LEU A 97 19.51 -23.89 -2.94
N ASN A 98 20.56 -23.31 -3.50
CA ASN A 98 21.55 -22.60 -2.68
C ASN A 98 21.04 -21.17 -2.41
N ILE A 99 20.26 -21.04 -1.36
CA ILE A 99 19.65 -19.76 -0.95
C ILE A 99 20.73 -18.69 -0.67
N ALA A 100 21.88 -19.09 -0.13
CA ALA A 100 22.96 -18.17 0.23
C ALA A 100 23.46 -17.34 -0.98
N THR A 101 23.49 -17.93 -2.19
CA THR A 101 23.87 -17.19 -3.39
C THR A 101 22.90 -16.05 -3.72
N TYR A 102 21.62 -16.27 -3.52
CA TYR A 102 20.57 -15.27 -3.79
C TYR A 102 20.43 -14.26 -2.64
N GLN A 103 20.70 -14.67 -1.40
CA GLN A 103 20.75 -13.75 -0.27
C GLN A 103 21.82 -12.67 -0.44
N GLN A 104 22.93 -12.97 -1.10
CA GLN A 104 23.94 -11.96 -1.41
C GLN A 104 23.40 -10.86 -2.35
N ALA A 105 22.51 -11.20 -3.29
CA ALA A 105 21.88 -10.22 -4.16
C ALA A 105 20.92 -9.29 -3.38
N LEU A 106 20.24 -9.81 -2.35
CA LEU A 106 19.48 -9.00 -1.41
C LEU A 106 20.39 -8.07 -0.60
N LEU A 107 21.52 -8.59 -0.09
CA LEU A 107 22.49 -7.79 0.67
C LEU A 107 23.14 -6.68 -0.13
N ARG A 108 23.25 -6.84 -1.46
CA ARG A 108 23.75 -5.81 -2.39
C ARG A 108 22.66 -4.87 -2.89
N GLU A 109 21.43 -5.01 -2.36
CA GLU A 109 20.28 -4.20 -2.76
C GLU A 109 19.91 -4.32 -4.26
N GLU A 110 20.37 -5.41 -4.93
CA GLU A 110 19.97 -5.71 -6.31
C GLU A 110 18.47 -6.01 -6.40
N TYR A 111 17.92 -6.59 -5.32
CA TYR A 111 16.50 -6.88 -5.12
C TYR A 111 16.06 -6.45 -3.72
N VAL A 112 14.87 -5.89 -3.61
CA VAL A 112 14.24 -5.53 -2.32
C VAL A 112 13.68 -6.77 -1.63
N GLY A 113 13.23 -7.75 -2.41
CA GLY A 113 12.65 -8.99 -1.91
C GLY A 113 12.87 -10.17 -2.85
N MET A 114 12.84 -11.36 -2.28
CA MET A 114 12.94 -12.63 -3.00
C MET A 114 11.82 -13.56 -2.56
N ILE A 115 11.10 -14.13 -3.53
CA ILE A 115 10.01 -15.07 -3.29
C ILE A 115 10.46 -16.44 -3.77
N ILE A 116 10.31 -17.46 -2.92
CA ILE A 116 10.60 -18.85 -3.26
C ILE A 116 9.29 -19.60 -3.37
N ILE A 117 9.02 -20.12 -4.57
CA ILE A 117 7.86 -20.97 -4.86
C ILE A 117 8.34 -22.42 -4.83
N PRO A 118 7.91 -23.24 -3.86
CA PRO A 118 8.26 -24.65 -3.81
C PRO A 118 7.51 -25.44 -4.88
N ALA A 119 8.02 -26.63 -5.25
CA ALA A 119 7.39 -27.49 -6.23
C ALA A 119 6.02 -28.04 -5.79
N ASP A 120 5.80 -28.11 -4.47
CA ASP A 120 4.57 -28.59 -3.86
C ASP A 120 3.58 -27.48 -3.46
N VAL A 121 3.75 -26.28 -4.00
CA VAL A 121 2.97 -25.08 -3.63
C VAL A 121 1.45 -25.27 -3.71
N TYR A 122 0.97 -26.08 -4.66
CA TYR A 122 -0.46 -26.38 -4.80
C TYR A 122 -1.02 -27.19 -3.62
N THR A 123 -0.18 -27.96 -2.96
CA THR A 123 -0.56 -28.81 -1.81
C THR A 123 -0.22 -28.11 -0.49
N SER A 124 1.00 -27.61 -0.37
CA SER A 124 1.48 -26.96 0.85
C SER A 124 0.85 -25.60 1.08
N LYS A 125 0.50 -24.88 0.00
CA LYS A 125 0.01 -23.49 -0.01
C LYS A 125 0.93 -22.54 0.75
N LYS A 126 2.23 -22.84 0.74
CA LYS A 126 3.26 -22.06 1.44
C LYS A 126 4.29 -21.56 0.44
N MET A 127 4.68 -20.32 0.58
CA MET A 127 5.78 -19.68 -0.11
C MET A 127 6.62 -18.93 0.91
N GLU A 128 7.87 -18.67 0.59
CA GLU A 128 8.76 -17.92 1.47
C GLU A 128 9.09 -16.58 0.84
N TYR A 129 8.98 -15.51 1.63
CA TYR A 129 9.42 -14.17 1.24
C TYR A 129 10.63 -13.79 2.08
N HIS A 130 11.73 -13.51 1.42
CA HIS A 130 12.99 -13.08 2.02
C HIS A 130 13.27 -11.63 1.66
N SER A 131 13.57 -10.79 2.64
CA SER A 131 13.88 -9.37 2.49
C SER A 131 14.80 -8.91 3.60
N GLN A 132 15.59 -7.87 3.37
CA GLN A 132 16.39 -7.24 4.42
C GLN A 132 15.52 -6.40 5.37
N HIS A 133 14.47 -5.80 4.85
CA HIS A 133 13.54 -5.01 5.62
C HIS A 133 12.17 -5.67 5.57
N VAL A 134 11.52 -5.78 6.72
CA VAL A 134 10.13 -6.26 6.76
C VAL A 134 9.33 -5.29 5.90
N GLY A 135 8.86 -5.76 4.76
CA GLY A 135 8.14 -4.96 3.79
C GLY A 135 6.91 -4.31 4.40
N ASN A 136 6.41 -3.27 3.75
CA ASN A 136 5.13 -2.69 4.09
C ASN A 136 4.05 -3.78 4.02
N ALA A 137 3.27 -3.94 5.09
CA ALA A 137 2.22 -4.97 5.18
C ALA A 137 1.27 -4.94 3.96
N ARG A 138 0.93 -3.75 3.47
CA ARG A 138 0.10 -3.56 2.29
C ARG A 138 0.74 -4.10 1.01
N GLU A 139 2.05 -3.97 0.87
CA GLU A 139 2.77 -4.50 -0.31
C GLU A 139 2.82 -6.02 -0.29
N LEU A 140 3.03 -6.61 0.90
CA LEU A 140 2.97 -8.06 1.06
C LEU A 140 1.56 -8.61 0.78
N GLU A 141 0.52 -7.89 1.18
CA GLU A 141 -0.87 -8.22 0.88
C GLU A 141 -1.12 -8.21 -0.64
N GLU A 142 -0.74 -7.15 -1.35
CA GLU A 142 -0.88 -7.06 -2.82
C GLU A 142 -0.14 -8.20 -3.55
N ILE A 143 1.07 -8.53 -3.10
CA ILE A 143 1.84 -9.66 -3.62
C ILE A 143 1.10 -10.97 -3.34
N THR A 144 0.66 -11.19 -2.10
CA THR A 144 -0.04 -12.41 -1.67
C THR A 144 -1.33 -12.61 -2.45
N GLU A 145 -2.17 -11.59 -2.57
CA GLU A 145 -3.42 -11.64 -3.34
C GLU A 145 -3.18 -11.99 -4.81
N THR A 146 -2.10 -11.45 -5.40
CA THR A 146 -1.73 -11.78 -6.78
C THR A 146 -1.38 -13.26 -6.93
N PHE A 147 -0.57 -13.80 -6.01
CA PHE A 147 -0.22 -15.21 -6.01
C PHE A 147 -1.42 -16.11 -5.75
N GLU A 148 -2.26 -15.76 -4.77
CA GLU A 148 -3.48 -16.50 -4.47
C GLU A 148 -4.41 -16.58 -5.67
N SER A 149 -4.59 -15.47 -6.38
CA SER A 149 -5.41 -15.44 -7.61
C SER A 149 -4.88 -16.40 -8.66
N VAL A 150 -3.57 -16.39 -8.92
CA VAL A 150 -2.95 -17.27 -9.92
C VAL A 150 -3.03 -18.74 -9.51
N ILE A 151 -2.76 -19.06 -8.24
CA ILE A 151 -2.83 -20.42 -7.71
C ILE A 151 -4.28 -20.94 -7.78
N GLN A 152 -5.26 -20.13 -7.40
CA GLN A 152 -6.67 -20.46 -7.49
C GLN A 152 -7.09 -20.73 -8.94
N ASP A 153 -6.73 -19.84 -9.87
CA ASP A 153 -7.03 -20.01 -11.30
C ASP A 153 -6.40 -21.30 -11.85
N SER A 154 -5.16 -21.60 -11.47
CA SER A 154 -4.46 -22.81 -11.90
C SER A 154 -5.14 -24.08 -11.37
N LEU A 155 -5.56 -24.08 -10.10
CA LEU A 155 -6.29 -25.21 -9.50
C LEU A 155 -7.65 -25.42 -10.16
N LEU A 156 -8.36 -24.35 -10.51
CA LEU A 156 -9.65 -24.45 -11.22
C LEU A 156 -9.50 -25.11 -12.58
N ILE A 157 -8.47 -24.68 -13.34
CA ILE A 157 -8.16 -25.27 -14.65
C ILE A 157 -7.79 -26.74 -14.49
N TYR A 158 -6.95 -27.07 -13.49
CA TYR A 158 -6.55 -28.44 -13.20
C TYR A 158 -7.75 -29.36 -12.89
N HIS A 159 -8.74 -28.85 -12.15
CA HIS A 159 -9.97 -29.58 -11.83
C HIS A 159 -11.05 -29.52 -12.93
N GLY A 160 -10.74 -28.97 -14.11
CA GLY A 160 -11.66 -28.87 -15.22
C GLY A 160 -12.80 -27.86 -15.04
N MET A 161 -12.71 -26.99 -14.05
CA MET A 161 -13.71 -25.94 -13.81
C MET A 161 -13.43 -24.72 -14.68
N LYS A 162 -14.49 -24.17 -15.29
CA LYS A 162 -14.37 -22.93 -16.06
C LYS A 162 -14.21 -21.73 -15.11
N LYS A 163 -13.25 -20.85 -15.40
CA LYS A 163 -13.01 -19.62 -14.66
C LYS A 163 -14.29 -18.76 -14.53
N SER A 164 -15.17 -18.77 -15.52
CA SER A 164 -16.45 -18.04 -15.49
C SER A 164 -17.38 -18.53 -14.38
N VAL A 165 -17.44 -19.84 -14.13
CA VAL A 165 -18.29 -20.41 -13.06
C VAL A 165 -17.78 -19.99 -11.69
N PHE A 166 -16.47 -19.98 -11.49
CA PHE A 166 -15.89 -19.54 -10.23
C PHE A 166 -16.07 -18.04 -9.99
N SER A 167 -15.91 -17.22 -11.03
CA SER A 167 -16.15 -15.77 -10.92
C SER A 167 -17.61 -15.46 -10.58
N GLU A 168 -18.54 -16.31 -11.03
CA GLU A 168 -19.96 -16.18 -10.70
C GLU A 168 -20.25 -16.59 -9.26
N ILE A 169 -19.61 -17.65 -8.76
CA ILE A 169 -19.69 -18.07 -7.34
C ILE A 169 -19.08 -17.00 -6.41
N LYS A 170 -17.96 -16.36 -6.82
CA LYS A 170 -17.29 -15.30 -6.05
C LYS A 170 -18.04 -13.96 -6.05
N LYS A 171 -18.97 -13.77 -6.98
CA LYS A 171 -19.76 -12.52 -7.12
C LYS A 171 -20.73 -12.35 -5.98
N GLY A 172 -20.67 -12.79 -4.86
CA GLY A 172 -21.49 -12.50 -3.70
C GLY A 172 -22.95 -12.07 -3.99
N ILE A 173 -23.79 -12.19 -3.04
CA ILE A 173 -25.17 -11.65 -3.13
C ILE A 173 -25.09 -10.16 -2.78
N ASP A 174 -25.49 -9.30 -3.69
CA ASP A 174 -25.62 -7.87 -3.42
C ASP A 174 -26.88 -7.62 -2.58
N LEU A 175 -26.68 -7.22 -1.32
CA LEU A 175 -27.77 -6.90 -0.40
C LEU A 175 -28.09 -5.40 -0.49
N SER A 176 -29.07 -5.04 -1.31
CA SER A 176 -29.57 -3.66 -1.32
C SER A 176 -30.39 -3.35 -0.07
N THR A 177 -29.99 -2.29 0.63
CA THR A 177 -30.73 -1.80 1.82
C THR A 177 -31.85 -0.86 1.37
N ILE A 178 -33.08 -1.18 1.71
CA ILE A 178 -34.24 -0.33 1.46
C ILE A 178 -34.72 0.23 2.80
N LYS A 179 -34.66 1.56 2.94
CA LYS A 179 -35.19 2.24 4.09
C LYS A 179 -36.69 2.47 3.92
N VAL A 180 -37.49 1.83 4.78
CA VAL A 180 -38.93 2.07 4.82
C VAL A 180 -39.22 3.22 5.79
N GLN A 181 -39.88 4.26 5.31
CA GLN A 181 -40.31 5.40 6.14
C GLN A 181 -41.62 5.10 6.84
N LYS A 182 -41.95 5.88 7.91
CA LYS A 182 -43.16 5.67 8.71
C LYS A 182 -44.46 5.90 7.93
N ASP A 183 -44.40 6.59 6.79
CA ASP A 183 -45.53 6.82 5.89
C ASP A 183 -45.71 5.70 4.84
N GLY A 184 -44.89 4.65 4.90
CA GLY A 184 -44.96 3.50 3.99
C GLY A 184 -44.18 3.72 2.68
N SER A 185 -43.52 4.86 2.48
CA SER A 185 -42.63 5.08 1.33
C SER A 185 -41.31 4.37 1.52
N SER A 186 -40.70 3.92 0.43
CA SER A 186 -39.37 3.25 0.43
C SER A 186 -38.38 4.03 -0.39
N GLU A 187 -37.19 4.23 0.16
CA GLU A 187 -36.08 4.92 -0.46
C GLU A 187 -34.86 3.98 -0.53
N SER A 188 -34.24 3.87 -1.70
CA SER A 188 -33.04 3.06 -1.85
C SER A 188 -31.89 3.74 -1.11
N GLY A 189 -31.36 3.05 -0.10
CA GLY A 189 -30.13 3.48 0.57
C GLY A 189 -28.94 3.30 -0.36
N SER A 190 -28.24 4.38 -0.67
CA SER A 190 -26.94 4.37 -1.35
C SER A 190 -25.82 3.98 -0.40
#